data_ca43f49a430e3159d1ff632ba2b8014f
#
_entry.id   ca43f49a430e3159d1ff632ba2b8014f
#
_cell.length_a   1.000
_cell.length_b   1.000
_cell.length_c   1.000
_cell.angle_alpha   90.00
_cell.angle_beta   90.00
_cell.angle_gamma   90.00
#
_symmetry.space_group_name_H-M   'P 1'
#
loop_
_entity.id
_entity.type
_entity.pdbx_description
1 polymer ?
#
loop_
_entity_poly.entity_id
_entity_poly.type
_entity_poly.pdbx_seq_one_letter_code
_entity_poly.pdbx_strand_id
1 'polypeptide(L)'
;MKQDELADRLQSKLQAAVCHRKLKSTLKKFQCVFEGIAKAGNPTLLNQIYTELYITEGGTSEVNGEHEVRQIETASRKPHRPETTIRKEDIFKDLRERDEPIRTVLTKGVAGIGKTVLTQKYTLDWAEDKANQDIQFIFPFTFRELNVLKEEKFSLVELVHHFFTETKEAGICSFEDFQVVFIFDGLDECRLPLDFHKTTILTDPRESTSVDVLLINLIRGKLLPSARLWITTRPAAANQIPPDCVGMVTEVRGFTDPQKEEYFRKRFRDEEQASRIISHIKTSRSLHIMCHIPVFCWITATVLEDVLKTREGGQLPKTLTEMYIYFLVVQAKVKKVKYDGGADTDPHWNKKSRKMIKSLGKLAFDQLQKGNLIFYESDLTECGIDIRAASVYSGVFTQIFKEERGLYQDKVFCFIHLSVQEFLAALHVHLTFINSGLNLMEKQQTISQKSETRESAEKHFYQSAVNKALQSPNGHLDLFLRFLLGLSVQTNQTLLRGLLTQTGSSSQTHQETVQDIKNRLSWTLSAEKSINLLHCLIELNDRSLVEEIQQYRSSGSLSTGKLSPAQCSALSFMLLSSEEDLDEFDFKKYSSSEEALLRMMPVVKASNKAL
;
A
#
# COMPACT_ATOMS: atom_id res chain seq x y z
N MET A 1 29.93 -45.07 23.81
CA MET A 1 28.53 -44.62 23.85
C MET A 1 28.34 -43.23 24.49
N LYS A 2 28.48 -43.01 25.82
CA LYS A 2 28.25 -41.66 26.38
C LYS A 2 29.24 -40.57 25.94
N GLN A 3 30.49 -40.89 25.65
CA GLN A 3 31.50 -39.93 25.17
C GLN A 3 31.29 -39.53 23.71
N ASP A 4 30.91 -40.49 22.86
CA ASP A 4 30.64 -40.27 21.46
C ASP A 4 29.36 -39.39 21.30
N GLU A 5 28.33 -39.68 22.07
CA GLU A 5 27.09 -38.88 22.10
C GLU A 5 27.34 -37.42 22.58
N LEU A 6 28.24 -37.24 23.55
CA LEU A 6 28.62 -35.89 24.00
C LEU A 6 29.45 -35.15 22.95
N ALA A 7 30.35 -35.85 22.25
CA ALA A 7 31.15 -35.29 21.17
C ALA A 7 30.24 -34.83 20.00
N ASP A 8 29.31 -35.67 19.59
CA ASP A 8 28.34 -35.36 18.52
C ASP A 8 27.48 -34.15 18.88
N ARG A 9 26.98 -34.06 20.11
CA ARG A 9 26.25 -32.89 20.60
C ARG A 9 27.08 -31.61 20.64
N LEU A 10 28.34 -31.68 21.03
CA LEU A 10 29.25 -30.53 21.03
C LEU A 10 29.58 -30.09 19.59
N GLN A 11 29.78 -31.04 18.68
CA GLN A 11 30.00 -30.75 17.29
C GLN A 11 28.81 -30.11 16.62
N SER A 12 27.60 -30.62 16.86
CA SER A 12 26.34 -30.04 16.39
C SER A 12 26.12 -28.60 16.89
N LYS A 13 26.38 -28.34 18.19
CA LYS A 13 26.31 -26.99 18.76
C LYS A 13 27.34 -26.04 18.14
N LEU A 14 28.55 -26.51 17.87
CA LEU A 14 29.59 -25.70 17.24
C LEU A 14 29.22 -25.36 15.79
N GLN A 15 28.71 -26.33 15.04
CA GLN A 15 28.21 -26.13 13.67
C GLN A 15 27.06 -25.14 13.65
N ALA A 16 26.09 -25.27 14.56
CA ALA A 16 25.00 -24.34 14.71
C ALA A 16 25.48 -22.90 15.04
N ALA A 17 26.49 -22.74 15.91
CA ALA A 17 27.05 -21.43 16.24
C ALA A 17 27.79 -20.78 15.04
N VAL A 18 28.44 -21.57 14.19
CA VAL A 18 29.07 -21.08 12.96
C VAL A 18 28.00 -20.68 11.94
N CYS A 19 27.00 -21.53 11.76
CA CYS A 19 25.87 -21.25 10.88
C CYS A 19 25.13 -19.97 11.31
N HIS A 20 24.82 -19.82 12.58
CA HIS A 20 24.19 -18.64 13.17
C HIS A 20 24.94 -17.34 12.80
N ARG A 21 26.28 -17.33 12.96
CA ARG A 21 27.09 -16.16 12.59
C ARG A 21 27.07 -15.87 11.09
N LYS A 22 27.16 -16.91 10.24
CA LYS A 22 27.09 -16.76 8.80
C LYS A 22 25.71 -16.23 8.36
N LEU A 23 24.64 -16.82 8.87
CA LEU A 23 23.26 -16.40 8.58
C LEU A 23 23.02 -14.95 9.00
N LYS A 24 23.47 -14.55 10.20
CA LYS A 24 23.41 -13.14 10.61
C LYS A 24 24.14 -12.22 9.64
N SER A 25 25.32 -12.63 9.17
CA SER A 25 26.09 -11.84 8.19
C SER A 25 25.34 -11.69 6.86
N THR A 26 24.71 -12.76 6.37
CA THR A 26 23.92 -12.72 5.12
C THR A 26 22.67 -11.85 5.29
N LEU A 27 21.99 -11.94 6.43
CA LEU A 27 20.76 -11.18 6.68
C LEU A 27 21.01 -9.68 6.95
N LYS A 28 22.26 -9.26 7.19
CA LYS A 28 22.64 -7.83 7.18
C LYS A 28 22.39 -7.14 5.83
N LYS A 29 22.11 -7.91 4.75
CA LYS A 29 21.62 -7.33 3.49
C LYS A 29 20.40 -6.42 3.66
N PHE A 30 19.57 -6.67 4.67
CA PHE A 30 18.41 -5.83 4.99
C PHE A 30 18.77 -4.44 5.56
N GLN A 31 20.05 -4.14 5.79
CA GLN A 31 20.48 -2.77 6.13
C GLN A 31 20.17 -1.77 5.01
N CYS A 32 20.11 -2.23 3.76
CA CYS A 32 19.85 -1.38 2.62
C CYS A 32 18.37 -1.44 2.23
N VAL A 33 17.66 -0.34 2.43
CA VAL A 33 16.31 -0.16 1.92
C VAL A 33 16.38 0.75 0.71
N PHE A 34 15.77 0.32 -0.37
CA PHE A 34 15.62 1.15 -1.56
C PHE A 34 14.37 2.04 -1.39
N GLU A 35 14.47 3.08 -0.56
CA GLU A 35 13.55 4.20 -0.65
C GLU A 35 14.00 5.10 -1.79
N GLY A 36 13.44 4.85 -2.94
CA GLY A 36 13.73 5.68 -4.09
C GLY A 36 15.02 5.32 -4.81
N ILE A 37 15.30 6.08 -5.84
CA ILE A 37 16.56 5.98 -6.57
C ILE A 37 17.66 6.41 -5.59
N ALA A 38 18.42 5.45 -5.10
CA ALA A 38 19.65 5.77 -4.40
C ALA A 38 20.41 6.80 -5.23
N LYS A 39 20.69 7.98 -4.68
CA LYS A 39 21.68 8.89 -5.26
C LYS A 39 22.88 8.02 -5.59
N ALA A 40 23.32 8.02 -6.84
CA ALA A 40 24.36 7.10 -7.30
C ALA A 40 25.49 7.02 -6.25
N GLY A 41 25.65 5.87 -5.61
CA GLY A 41 26.73 5.59 -4.69
C GLY A 41 26.42 5.52 -3.19
N ASN A 42 25.27 5.97 -2.70
CA ASN A 42 24.91 5.87 -1.28
C ASN A 42 23.56 5.20 -1.10
N PRO A 43 23.49 3.91 -0.72
CA PRO A 43 22.23 3.30 -0.29
C PRO A 43 21.73 3.98 0.98
N THR A 44 20.43 4.25 1.06
CA THR A 44 19.83 4.73 2.30
C THR A 44 19.78 3.55 3.28
N LEU A 45 20.40 3.72 4.44
CA LEU A 45 20.40 2.68 5.46
C LEU A 45 19.05 2.66 6.18
N LEU A 46 18.45 1.48 6.31
CA LEU A 46 17.18 1.29 7.01
C LEU A 46 17.19 1.96 8.39
N ASN A 47 18.25 1.78 9.15
CA ASN A 47 18.38 2.35 10.50
C ASN A 47 18.37 3.90 10.53
N GLN A 48 18.66 4.57 9.42
CA GLN A 48 18.69 6.03 9.35
C GLN A 48 17.31 6.64 9.13
N ILE A 49 16.43 5.93 8.43
CA ILE A 49 15.12 6.43 8.04
C ILE A 49 13.98 5.72 8.77
N TYR A 50 14.26 4.58 9.42
CA TYR A 50 13.25 3.81 10.11
C TYR A 50 12.56 4.64 11.19
N THR A 51 11.26 4.74 11.07
CA THR A 51 10.36 5.26 12.09
C THR A 51 9.52 4.11 12.60
N GLU A 52 9.37 3.98 13.91
CA GLU A 52 8.61 2.90 14.52
C GLU A 52 7.17 2.92 14.00
N LEU A 53 6.64 1.75 13.64
CA LEU A 53 5.27 1.62 13.16
C LEU A 53 4.31 1.44 14.34
N TYR A 54 3.13 2.03 14.24
CA TYR A 54 2.07 1.81 15.21
C TYR A 54 1.41 0.46 14.94
N ILE A 55 1.62 -0.49 15.85
CA ILE A 55 1.08 -1.85 15.79
C ILE A 55 0.14 -2.03 16.96
N THR A 56 -1.05 -2.54 16.70
CA THR A 56 -2.04 -2.84 17.74
C THR A 56 -2.33 -4.33 17.83
N GLU A 57 -2.58 -4.81 19.04
CA GLU A 57 -3.16 -6.13 19.27
C GLU A 57 -4.66 -6.08 18.94
N GLY A 58 -5.12 -7.11 18.30
CA GLY A 58 -6.54 -7.26 18.01
C GLY A 58 -6.87 -6.87 16.58
N GLY A 59 -7.97 -7.19 16.23
CA GLY A 59 -8.64 -7.16 14.97
C GLY A 59 -9.55 -8.34 15.00
N THR A 60 -10.82 -8.13 14.79
CA THR A 60 -11.75 -9.23 14.55
C THR A 60 -11.16 -10.08 13.42
N SER A 61 -11.37 -11.38 13.46
CA SER A 61 -11.08 -12.29 12.34
C SER A 61 -11.93 -11.95 11.11
N GLU A 62 -12.73 -10.89 11.17
CA GLU A 62 -13.55 -10.42 10.06
C GLU A 62 -12.68 -9.90 8.94
N VAL A 63 -13.00 -10.39 7.76
CA VAL A 63 -12.38 -9.95 6.50
C VAL A 63 -12.88 -8.55 6.18
N ASN A 64 -11.98 -7.58 6.15
CA ASN A 64 -12.33 -6.28 5.62
C ASN A 64 -12.12 -6.29 4.11
N GLY A 65 -13.21 -6.48 3.36
CA GLY A 65 -13.21 -6.48 1.90
C GLY A 65 -13.29 -5.10 1.26
N GLU A 66 -13.33 -4.02 2.07
CA GLU A 66 -13.32 -2.66 1.54
C GLU A 66 -11.98 -2.33 0.86
N HIS A 67 -12.02 -1.47 -0.15
CA HIS A 67 -10.81 -0.99 -0.79
C HIS A 67 -9.88 -0.28 0.20
N GLU A 68 -8.57 -0.44 0.02
CA GLU A 68 -7.57 0.03 0.97
C GLU A 68 -7.65 1.54 1.25
N VAL A 69 -8.03 2.37 0.26
CA VAL A 69 -8.21 3.81 0.48
C VAL A 69 -9.28 4.11 1.55
N ARG A 70 -10.36 3.35 1.61
CA ARG A 70 -11.38 3.48 2.66
C ARG A 70 -10.88 3.03 4.01
N GLN A 71 -10.08 1.94 4.03
CA GLN A 71 -9.44 1.46 5.26
C GLN A 71 -8.48 2.49 5.83
N ILE A 72 -7.69 3.15 4.97
CA ILE A 72 -6.76 4.22 5.35
C ILE A 72 -7.51 5.43 5.91
N GLU A 73 -8.56 5.86 5.24
CA GLU A 73 -9.40 6.97 5.70
C GLU A 73 -10.04 6.67 7.06
N THR A 74 -10.42 5.42 7.29
CA THR A 74 -10.93 4.97 8.59
C THR A 74 -9.85 4.91 9.64
N ALA A 75 -8.67 4.35 9.32
CA ALA A 75 -7.55 4.22 10.24
C ALA A 75 -6.91 5.57 10.62
N SER A 76 -7.04 6.60 9.77
CA SER A 76 -6.55 7.95 10.06
C SER A 76 -7.38 8.68 11.14
N ARG A 77 -8.52 8.12 11.54
CA ARG A 77 -9.37 8.65 12.61
C ARG A 77 -8.85 8.17 13.96
N LYS A 78 -8.99 8.98 15.00
CA LYS A 78 -8.60 8.58 16.35
C LYS A 78 -9.45 7.39 16.81
N PRO A 79 -8.87 6.34 17.42
CA PRO A 79 -9.63 5.21 17.91
C PRO A 79 -10.43 5.59 19.16
N HIS A 80 -11.65 5.07 19.29
CA HIS A 80 -12.55 5.29 20.42
C HIS A 80 -12.10 4.70 21.75
N ARG A 81 -11.29 3.63 21.69
CA ARG A 81 -10.79 2.94 22.86
C ARG A 81 -9.27 2.94 22.80
N PRO A 82 -8.59 3.06 23.95
CA PRO A 82 -7.16 2.88 23.99
C PRO A 82 -6.83 1.49 23.45
N GLU A 83 -6.09 1.46 22.34
CA GLU A 83 -5.62 0.22 21.72
C GLU A 83 -4.34 -0.23 22.41
N THR A 84 -4.21 -1.54 22.62
CA THR A 84 -2.97 -2.10 23.15
C THR A 84 -1.91 -2.04 22.08
N THR A 85 -0.91 -1.17 22.27
CA THR A 85 0.21 -1.02 21.36
C THR A 85 1.25 -2.10 21.61
N ILE A 86 1.76 -2.71 20.54
CA ILE A 86 2.78 -3.75 20.58
C ILE A 86 4.05 -3.21 19.92
N ARG A 87 5.19 -3.44 20.56
CA ARG A 87 6.49 -3.23 19.91
C ARG A 87 6.86 -4.44 19.07
N LYS A 88 7.61 -4.24 17.98
CA LYS A 88 8.05 -5.35 17.12
C LYS A 88 8.86 -6.41 17.87
N GLU A 89 9.65 -6.00 18.88
CA GLU A 89 10.42 -6.93 19.73
C GLU A 89 9.54 -7.82 20.61
N ASP A 90 8.31 -7.36 20.88
CA ASP A 90 7.37 -8.02 21.77
C ASP A 90 6.27 -8.77 21.00
N ILE A 91 6.42 -8.93 19.67
CA ILE A 91 5.39 -9.49 18.80
C ILE A 91 4.96 -10.92 19.20
N PHE A 92 5.83 -11.68 19.84
CA PHE A 92 5.55 -13.02 20.35
C PHE A 92 5.32 -13.06 21.86
N LYS A 93 5.33 -11.91 22.55
CA LYS A 93 5.07 -11.85 23.99
C LYS A 93 3.59 -11.67 24.24
N ASP A 94 3.05 -12.44 25.15
CA ASP A 94 1.68 -12.25 25.60
C ASP A 94 1.62 -11.09 26.60
N LEU A 95 0.86 -10.05 26.26
CA LEU A 95 0.59 -8.92 27.15
C LEU A 95 -0.56 -9.19 28.13
N ARG A 96 -1.28 -10.32 27.96
CA ARG A 96 -2.49 -10.66 28.72
C ARG A 96 -2.31 -11.85 29.70
N GLU A 97 -1.07 -12.25 29.96
CA GLU A 97 -0.75 -13.38 30.88
C GLU A 97 -1.53 -14.67 30.54
N ARG A 98 -1.59 -15.03 29.24
CA ARG A 98 -2.16 -16.32 28.83
C ARG A 98 -1.24 -17.46 29.25
N ASP A 99 -1.81 -18.60 29.57
CA ASP A 99 -1.05 -19.79 30.00
C ASP A 99 -0.19 -20.41 28.91
N GLU A 100 -0.48 -20.11 27.62
CA GLU A 100 0.23 -20.68 26.47
C GLU A 100 1.02 -19.60 25.70
N PRO A 101 2.29 -19.89 25.32
CA PRO A 101 3.09 -18.96 24.54
C PRO A 101 2.52 -18.78 23.12
N ILE A 102 2.56 -17.55 22.62
CA ILE A 102 2.12 -17.24 21.27
C ILE A 102 3.08 -17.87 20.25
N ARG A 103 2.57 -18.84 19.50
CA ARG A 103 3.32 -19.54 18.46
C ARG A 103 3.19 -18.85 17.10
N THR A 104 1.97 -18.51 16.70
CA THR A 104 1.68 -17.98 15.37
C THR A 104 1.07 -16.59 15.49
N VAL A 105 1.72 -15.61 14.87
CA VAL A 105 1.25 -14.22 14.78
C VAL A 105 0.87 -13.91 13.35
N LEU A 106 -0.35 -13.40 13.15
CA LEU A 106 -0.84 -12.91 11.88
C LEU A 106 -0.92 -11.38 11.92
N THR A 107 -0.06 -10.70 11.16
CA THR A 107 -0.04 -9.24 11.08
C THR A 107 -0.77 -8.76 9.84
N LYS A 108 -1.86 -8.03 10.06
CA LYS A 108 -2.66 -7.41 8.99
C LYS A 108 -2.21 -5.97 8.73
N GLY A 109 -2.42 -5.51 7.50
CA GLY A 109 -2.22 -4.10 7.15
C GLY A 109 -2.37 -3.86 5.66
N VAL A 110 -2.81 -2.66 5.28
CA VAL A 110 -2.98 -2.26 3.87
C VAL A 110 -1.65 -2.25 3.11
N ALA A 111 -1.69 -2.13 1.79
CA ALA A 111 -0.48 -2.02 0.98
C ALA A 111 0.34 -0.78 1.36
N GLY A 112 1.67 -0.90 1.32
CA GLY A 112 2.59 0.21 1.61
C GLY A 112 2.65 0.68 3.06
N ILE A 113 1.90 0.02 3.98
CA ILE A 113 1.88 0.37 5.40
C ILE A 113 3.19 0.02 6.14
N GLY A 114 4.08 -0.73 5.50
CA GLY A 114 5.39 -1.06 6.04
C GLY A 114 5.54 -2.48 6.59
N LYS A 115 4.63 -3.43 6.34
CA LYS A 115 4.73 -4.82 6.83
C LYS A 115 6.07 -5.48 6.50
N THR A 116 6.49 -5.42 5.25
CA THR A 116 7.79 -5.96 4.81
C THR A 116 8.96 -5.25 5.49
N VAL A 117 8.89 -3.93 5.63
CA VAL A 117 9.93 -3.16 6.34
C VAL A 117 10.00 -3.53 7.82
N LEU A 118 8.85 -3.81 8.43
CA LEU A 118 8.75 -4.25 9.82
C LEU A 118 9.44 -5.60 10.02
N THR A 119 9.17 -6.59 9.17
CA THR A 119 9.79 -7.92 9.26
C THR A 119 11.29 -7.87 8.94
N GLN A 120 11.70 -7.05 7.97
CA GLN A 120 13.10 -6.81 7.66
C GLN A 120 13.83 -6.14 8.83
N LYS A 121 13.22 -5.14 9.47
CA LYS A 121 13.80 -4.46 10.64
C LYS A 121 13.96 -5.40 11.84
N TYR A 122 12.95 -6.24 12.09
CA TYR A 122 13.03 -7.27 13.13
C TYR A 122 14.19 -8.25 12.87
N THR A 123 14.31 -8.72 11.63
CA THR A 123 15.39 -9.62 11.21
C THR A 123 16.76 -8.95 11.29
N LEU A 124 16.84 -7.66 10.90
CA LEU A 124 18.07 -6.89 10.97
C LEU A 124 18.52 -6.65 12.41
N ASP A 125 17.60 -6.29 13.31
CA ASP A 125 17.92 -6.06 14.73
C ASP A 125 18.45 -7.35 15.40
N TRP A 126 17.90 -8.50 15.01
CA TRP A 126 18.45 -9.80 15.42
C TRP A 126 19.86 -10.04 14.85
N ALA A 127 20.06 -9.77 13.57
CA ALA A 127 21.35 -9.98 12.88
C ALA A 127 22.46 -9.03 13.37
N GLU A 128 22.08 -7.85 13.89
CA GLU A 128 22.98 -6.85 14.47
C GLU A 128 23.15 -6.99 15.98
N ASP A 129 22.64 -8.05 16.60
CA ASP A 129 22.69 -8.32 18.04
C ASP A 129 21.99 -7.26 18.91
N LYS A 130 20.99 -6.55 18.36
CA LYS A 130 20.24 -5.48 19.04
C LYS A 130 19.03 -5.99 19.81
N ALA A 131 18.37 -7.05 19.33
CA ALA A 131 17.17 -7.61 19.92
C ALA A 131 17.06 -9.12 19.66
N ASN A 132 16.16 -9.81 20.40
CA ASN A 132 15.73 -11.19 20.17
C ASN A 132 16.87 -12.22 20.16
N GLN A 133 17.84 -12.07 21.06
CA GLN A 133 19.03 -12.92 21.12
C GLN A 133 18.76 -14.31 21.73
N ASP A 134 17.57 -14.55 22.25
CA ASP A 134 17.05 -15.87 22.63
C ASP A 134 16.75 -16.76 21.41
N ILE A 135 16.59 -16.17 20.22
CA ILE A 135 16.29 -16.87 18.96
C ILE A 135 17.61 -17.30 18.30
N GLN A 136 17.72 -18.61 17.99
CA GLN A 136 18.89 -19.16 17.31
C GLN A 136 18.84 -18.94 15.80
N PHE A 137 17.67 -19.06 15.18
CA PHE A 137 17.51 -18.90 13.74
C PHE A 137 16.28 -18.11 13.40
N ILE A 138 16.41 -17.17 12.46
CA ILE A 138 15.30 -16.48 11.79
C ILE A 138 15.38 -16.78 10.30
N PHE A 139 14.30 -17.29 9.73
CA PHE A 139 14.15 -17.63 8.33
C PHE A 139 13.07 -16.77 7.68
N PRO A 140 13.44 -15.63 7.06
CA PRO A 140 12.47 -14.77 6.34
C PRO A 140 12.22 -15.29 4.93
N PHE A 141 11.00 -15.75 4.68
CA PHE A 141 10.48 -16.13 3.37
C PHE A 141 9.48 -15.10 2.87
N THR A 142 9.38 -14.95 1.53
CA THR A 142 8.28 -14.25 0.90
C THR A 142 7.41 -15.24 0.13
N PHE A 143 6.08 -15.03 0.14
CA PHE A 143 5.19 -15.90 -0.65
C PHE A 143 5.46 -15.80 -2.16
N ARG A 144 5.97 -14.65 -2.63
CA ARG A 144 6.36 -14.48 -4.03
C ARG A 144 7.43 -15.49 -4.46
N GLU A 145 8.46 -15.68 -3.62
CA GLU A 145 9.53 -16.65 -3.87
C GLU A 145 9.01 -18.09 -3.74
N LEU A 146 8.17 -18.36 -2.76
CA LEU A 146 7.58 -19.68 -2.57
C LEU A 146 6.64 -20.11 -3.72
N ASN A 147 5.95 -19.15 -4.36
CA ASN A 147 5.09 -19.43 -5.52
C ASN A 147 5.84 -20.07 -6.70
N VAL A 148 7.13 -19.75 -6.86
CA VAL A 148 7.97 -20.28 -7.95
C VAL A 148 8.20 -21.78 -7.79
N LEU A 149 8.19 -22.27 -6.54
CA LEU A 149 8.42 -23.67 -6.19
C LEU A 149 7.14 -24.54 -6.24
N LYS A 150 6.05 -24.04 -6.77
CA LYS A 150 4.74 -24.70 -6.74
C LYS A 150 4.75 -26.13 -7.27
N GLU A 151 5.54 -26.40 -8.31
CA GLU A 151 5.62 -27.70 -8.96
C GLU A 151 6.76 -28.60 -8.40
N GLU A 152 7.53 -28.10 -7.44
CA GLU A 152 8.66 -28.81 -6.86
C GLU A 152 8.29 -29.45 -5.52
N LYS A 153 9.06 -30.49 -5.15
CA LYS A 153 8.93 -31.16 -3.87
C LYS A 153 10.17 -30.95 -3.02
N PHE A 154 9.94 -30.65 -1.76
CA PHE A 154 10.98 -30.44 -0.74
C PHE A 154 10.57 -31.10 0.58
N SER A 155 11.55 -31.50 1.37
CA SER A 155 11.38 -31.57 2.82
C SER A 155 11.51 -30.17 3.42
N LEU A 156 11.08 -29.97 4.67
CA LEU A 156 11.25 -28.66 5.32
C LEU A 156 12.74 -28.29 5.43
N VAL A 157 13.60 -29.27 5.71
CA VAL A 157 15.06 -29.07 5.79
C VAL A 157 15.61 -28.66 4.43
N GLU A 158 15.22 -29.31 3.35
CA GLU A 158 15.64 -28.97 1.99
C GLU A 158 15.15 -27.59 1.56
N LEU A 159 13.93 -27.21 1.92
CA LEU A 159 13.39 -25.88 1.65
C LEU A 159 14.22 -24.79 2.36
N VAL A 160 14.58 -25.00 3.64
CA VAL A 160 15.47 -24.09 4.37
C VAL A 160 16.85 -24.05 3.73
N HIS A 161 17.43 -25.21 3.38
CA HIS A 161 18.74 -25.29 2.69
C HIS A 161 18.75 -24.59 1.33
N HIS A 162 17.60 -24.59 0.65
CA HIS A 162 17.47 -23.97 -0.66
C HIS A 162 17.58 -22.42 -0.56
N PHE A 163 16.92 -21.81 0.43
CA PHE A 163 16.94 -20.37 0.63
C PHE A 163 18.12 -19.86 1.48
N PHE A 164 18.60 -20.69 2.39
CA PHE A 164 19.66 -20.35 3.35
C PHE A 164 20.79 -21.37 3.29
N THR A 165 21.64 -21.21 2.28
CA THR A 165 22.72 -22.14 1.96
C THR A 165 23.70 -22.35 3.12
N GLU A 166 23.80 -21.38 4.03
CA GLU A 166 24.61 -21.46 5.24
C GLU A 166 24.21 -22.63 6.14
N THR A 167 22.92 -22.98 6.15
CA THR A 167 22.41 -24.13 6.93
C THR A 167 22.83 -25.45 6.30
N LYS A 168 22.85 -25.53 4.96
CA LYS A 168 23.35 -26.68 4.21
C LYS A 168 24.85 -26.87 4.38
N GLU A 169 25.62 -25.78 4.27
CA GLU A 169 27.07 -25.80 4.46
C GLU A 169 27.47 -26.22 5.87
N ALA A 170 26.64 -25.87 6.87
CA ALA A 170 26.88 -26.29 8.25
C ALA A 170 26.35 -27.69 8.57
N GLY A 171 25.70 -28.39 7.63
CA GLY A 171 25.15 -29.72 7.82
C GLY A 171 24.02 -29.81 8.85
N ILE A 172 23.22 -28.74 9.01
CA ILE A 172 22.09 -28.73 9.92
C ILE A 172 20.93 -29.52 9.32
N CYS A 173 20.60 -30.66 9.91
CA CYS A 173 19.57 -31.58 9.43
C CYS A 173 18.31 -31.61 10.32
N SER A 174 18.30 -30.90 11.46
CA SER A 174 17.16 -30.77 12.35
C SER A 174 17.15 -29.38 12.99
N PHE A 175 15.95 -28.85 13.20
CA PHE A 175 15.70 -27.57 13.85
C PHE A 175 14.94 -27.71 15.18
N GLU A 176 14.64 -28.93 15.64
CA GLU A 176 13.81 -29.21 16.81
C GLU A 176 14.41 -28.71 18.12
N ASP A 177 15.73 -28.74 18.23
CA ASP A 177 16.49 -28.33 19.43
C ASP A 177 16.77 -26.81 19.47
N PHE A 178 16.28 -26.06 18.50
CA PHE A 178 16.57 -24.63 18.36
C PHE A 178 15.31 -23.78 18.51
N GLN A 179 15.46 -22.58 19.06
CA GLN A 179 14.44 -21.54 18.98
C GLN A 179 14.46 -20.93 17.58
N VAL A 180 13.46 -21.25 16.79
CA VAL A 180 13.37 -20.83 15.38
C VAL A 180 12.15 -19.94 15.16
N VAL A 181 12.35 -18.89 14.37
CA VAL A 181 11.27 -18.05 13.86
C VAL A 181 11.22 -18.16 12.34
N PHE A 182 10.09 -18.58 11.81
CA PHE A 182 9.78 -18.47 10.38
C PHE A 182 8.96 -17.21 10.15
N ILE A 183 9.40 -16.36 9.24
CA ILE A 183 8.66 -15.20 8.78
C ILE A 183 8.16 -15.48 7.37
N PHE A 184 6.86 -15.34 7.15
CA PHE A 184 6.22 -15.49 5.84
C PHE A 184 5.58 -14.15 5.46
N ASP A 185 6.26 -13.39 4.60
CA ASP A 185 5.79 -12.06 4.20
C ASP A 185 4.89 -12.12 2.96
N GLY A 186 3.71 -11.49 3.04
CA GLY A 186 2.82 -11.28 1.91
C GLY A 186 1.89 -12.45 1.55
N LEU A 187 1.14 -13.02 2.50
CA LEU A 187 0.17 -14.11 2.25
C LEU A 187 -0.86 -13.75 1.15
N ASP A 188 -1.23 -12.48 1.04
CA ASP A 188 -2.12 -11.98 -0.02
C ASP A 188 -1.57 -12.18 -1.44
N GLU A 189 -0.26 -12.42 -1.57
CA GLU A 189 0.41 -12.72 -2.83
C GLU A 189 0.57 -14.22 -3.08
N CYS A 190 0.13 -15.07 -2.14
CA CYS A 190 0.25 -16.53 -2.23
C CYS A 190 -0.62 -17.07 -3.36
N ARG A 191 -0.01 -17.91 -4.22
CA ARG A 191 -0.68 -18.66 -5.29
C ARG A 191 -0.62 -20.19 -5.07
N LEU A 192 -0.07 -20.60 -3.95
CA LEU A 192 -0.06 -21.99 -3.53
C LEU A 192 -1.48 -22.38 -3.07
N PRO A 193 -1.95 -23.61 -3.35
CA PRO A 193 -3.26 -24.07 -2.94
C PRO A 193 -3.27 -24.42 -1.45
N LEU A 194 -3.42 -23.43 -0.57
CA LEU A 194 -3.46 -23.62 0.88
C LEU A 194 -4.81 -24.21 1.32
N ASP A 195 -5.05 -25.51 1.04
CA ASP A 195 -6.26 -26.24 1.47
C ASP A 195 -6.05 -26.86 2.85
N PHE A 196 -6.44 -26.13 3.90
CA PHE A 196 -6.36 -26.62 5.27
C PHE A 196 -7.33 -27.79 5.57
N HIS A 197 -8.30 -28.13 4.74
CA HIS A 197 -9.27 -29.18 5.01
C HIS A 197 -8.84 -30.56 4.51
N LYS A 198 -8.10 -30.61 3.41
CA LYS A 198 -7.77 -31.87 2.70
C LYS A 198 -6.28 -32.23 2.71
N THR A 199 -5.46 -31.51 3.46
CA THR A 199 -4.01 -31.71 3.44
C THR A 199 -3.58 -32.92 4.27
N THR A 200 -2.67 -33.73 3.71
CA THR A 200 -2.00 -34.83 4.40
C THR A 200 -1.25 -34.32 5.63
N ILE A 201 -1.39 -35.01 6.75
CA ILE A 201 -0.66 -34.69 7.98
C ILE A 201 0.80 -35.14 7.80
N LEU A 202 1.72 -34.21 7.99
CA LEU A 202 3.16 -34.40 7.93
C LEU A 202 3.77 -34.02 9.27
N THR A 203 4.56 -34.92 9.86
CA THR A 203 5.21 -34.69 11.15
C THR A 203 6.73 -34.74 11.08
N ASP A 204 7.29 -35.45 10.08
CA ASP A 204 8.75 -35.51 9.88
C ASP A 204 9.26 -34.37 8.99
N PRO A 205 10.12 -33.47 9.49
CA PRO A 205 10.69 -32.39 8.70
C PRO A 205 11.57 -32.82 7.53
N ARG A 206 11.92 -34.11 7.44
CA ARG A 206 12.76 -34.70 6.37
C ARG A 206 11.94 -35.33 5.26
N GLU A 207 10.64 -35.50 5.46
CA GLU A 207 9.77 -36.07 4.44
C GLU A 207 9.50 -35.03 3.35
N SER A 208 9.73 -35.43 2.08
CA SER A 208 9.60 -34.56 0.92
C SER A 208 8.18 -34.54 0.39
N THR A 209 7.62 -33.34 0.23
CA THR A 209 6.26 -33.11 -0.28
C THR A 209 6.20 -31.77 -1.02
N SER A 210 5.02 -31.38 -1.51
CA SER A 210 4.82 -30.06 -2.12
C SER A 210 4.90 -28.94 -1.09
N VAL A 211 5.31 -27.75 -1.52
CA VAL A 211 5.53 -26.60 -0.63
C VAL A 211 4.28 -26.17 0.12
N ASP A 212 3.10 -26.26 -0.50
CA ASP A 212 1.81 -25.96 0.15
C ASP A 212 1.53 -26.90 1.32
N VAL A 213 1.78 -28.21 1.16
CA VAL A 213 1.63 -29.21 2.24
C VAL A 213 2.60 -28.94 3.38
N LEU A 214 3.87 -28.57 3.08
CA LEU A 214 4.83 -28.17 4.11
C LEU A 214 4.33 -26.97 4.92
N LEU A 215 3.90 -25.91 4.23
CA LEU A 215 3.43 -24.68 4.87
C LEU A 215 2.20 -24.93 5.73
N ILE A 216 1.22 -25.68 5.24
CA ILE A 216 0.01 -26.00 6.01
C ILE A 216 0.36 -26.76 7.28
N ASN A 217 1.23 -27.79 7.21
CA ASN A 217 1.62 -28.56 8.39
C ASN A 217 2.48 -27.74 9.37
N LEU A 218 3.32 -26.84 8.86
CA LEU A 218 4.08 -25.91 9.70
C LEU A 218 3.13 -24.93 10.41
N ILE A 219 2.16 -24.34 9.70
CA ILE A 219 1.17 -23.42 10.28
C ILE A 219 0.29 -24.13 11.32
N ARG A 220 -0.14 -25.36 11.05
CA ARG A 220 -0.91 -26.19 11.99
C ARG A 220 -0.12 -26.67 13.20
N GLY A 221 1.20 -26.47 13.24
CA GLY A 221 2.06 -26.97 14.30
C GLY A 221 2.27 -28.48 14.30
N LYS A 222 2.05 -29.16 13.15
CA LYS A 222 2.37 -30.58 12.98
C LYS A 222 3.84 -30.78 12.66
N LEU A 223 4.44 -29.87 11.91
CA LEU A 223 5.88 -29.74 11.71
C LEU A 223 6.44 -28.71 12.67
N LEU A 224 7.57 -29.01 13.33
CA LEU A 224 8.28 -28.14 14.28
C LEU A 224 7.33 -27.37 15.23
N PRO A 225 6.63 -28.05 16.13
CA PRO A 225 5.62 -27.43 17.01
C PRO A 225 6.21 -26.33 17.91
N SER A 226 7.51 -26.36 18.20
CA SER A 226 8.23 -25.34 18.99
C SER A 226 8.61 -24.09 18.18
N ALA A 227 8.57 -24.14 16.85
CA ALA A 227 8.92 -22.99 16.01
C ALA A 227 7.83 -21.92 16.08
N ARG A 228 8.26 -20.66 16.16
CA ARG A 228 7.38 -19.49 16.07
C ARG A 228 7.17 -19.09 14.62
N LEU A 229 5.97 -18.60 14.31
CA LEU A 229 5.57 -18.20 12.94
C LEU A 229 5.07 -16.77 12.95
N TRP A 230 5.61 -15.95 12.05
CA TRP A 230 5.11 -14.60 11.81
C TRP A 230 4.66 -14.47 10.35
N ILE A 231 3.37 -14.28 10.14
CA ILE A 231 2.77 -14.19 8.81
C ILE A 231 2.24 -12.78 8.62
N THR A 232 2.60 -12.14 7.50
CA THR A 232 2.03 -10.84 7.15
C THR A 232 1.03 -10.97 6.01
N THR A 233 0.00 -10.13 6.01
CA THR A 233 -1.07 -10.18 5.00
C THR A 233 -1.78 -8.84 4.85
N ARG A 234 -2.52 -8.69 3.76
CA ARG A 234 -3.55 -7.66 3.67
C ARG A 234 -4.84 -8.11 4.36
N PRO A 235 -5.68 -7.16 4.83
CA PRO A 235 -6.91 -7.51 5.53
C PRO A 235 -7.86 -8.42 4.76
N ALA A 236 -7.92 -8.28 3.43
CA ALA A 236 -8.78 -9.08 2.56
C ALA A 236 -8.38 -10.57 2.46
N ALA A 237 -7.12 -10.90 2.73
CA ALA A 237 -6.59 -12.26 2.62
C ALA A 237 -6.36 -12.94 3.99
N ALA A 238 -6.69 -12.28 5.09
CA ALA A 238 -6.43 -12.79 6.43
C ALA A 238 -7.16 -14.10 6.75
N ASN A 239 -8.29 -14.36 6.12
CA ASN A 239 -9.09 -15.57 6.30
C ASN A 239 -8.55 -16.82 5.58
N GLN A 240 -7.48 -16.69 4.79
CA GLN A 240 -6.85 -17.85 4.16
C GLN A 240 -6.24 -18.81 5.20
N ILE A 241 -5.94 -18.31 6.41
CA ILE A 241 -5.48 -19.13 7.53
C ILE A 241 -6.62 -19.29 8.53
N PRO A 242 -6.98 -20.54 8.91
CA PRO A 242 -8.00 -20.78 9.91
C PRO A 242 -7.66 -20.09 11.26
N PRO A 243 -8.65 -19.51 11.94
CA PRO A 243 -8.42 -18.78 13.20
C PRO A 243 -7.76 -19.61 14.30
N ASP A 244 -8.07 -20.91 14.37
CA ASP A 244 -7.49 -21.89 15.32
C ASP A 244 -6.01 -22.18 15.07
N CYS A 245 -5.46 -21.80 13.92
CA CYS A 245 -4.02 -21.86 13.65
C CYS A 245 -3.29 -20.56 14.04
N VAL A 246 -3.99 -19.51 14.50
CA VAL A 246 -3.43 -18.19 14.80
C VAL A 246 -3.52 -17.91 16.30
N GLY A 247 -2.38 -17.75 16.96
CA GLY A 247 -2.32 -17.42 18.39
C GLY A 247 -2.61 -15.95 18.68
N MET A 248 -2.18 -15.04 17.80
CA MET A 248 -2.42 -13.61 17.93
C MET A 248 -2.60 -12.95 16.56
N VAL A 249 -3.58 -12.07 16.48
CA VAL A 249 -3.76 -11.18 15.33
C VAL A 249 -3.29 -9.79 15.71
N THR A 250 -2.46 -9.18 14.87
CA THR A 250 -2.01 -7.80 15.02
C THR A 250 -2.34 -6.98 13.78
N GLU A 251 -2.40 -5.67 13.92
CA GLU A 251 -2.66 -4.75 12.83
C GLU A 251 -1.64 -3.62 12.81
N VAL A 252 -1.01 -3.40 11.65
CA VAL A 252 -0.17 -2.23 11.42
C VAL A 252 -1.06 -1.09 10.99
N ARG A 253 -1.11 -0.02 11.81
CA ARG A 253 -1.97 1.16 11.62
C ARG A 253 -1.32 2.26 10.78
N GLY A 254 -0.01 2.19 10.51
CA GLY A 254 0.74 3.21 9.81
C GLY A 254 1.38 4.24 10.73
N PHE A 255 1.56 5.47 10.24
CA PHE A 255 2.17 6.55 11.01
C PHE A 255 1.13 7.40 11.72
N THR A 256 1.29 7.59 13.01
CA THR A 256 0.64 8.65 13.78
C THR A 256 1.21 10.02 13.39
N ASP A 257 0.57 11.11 13.76
CA ASP A 257 1.06 12.45 13.42
C ASP A 257 2.48 12.73 13.93
N PRO A 258 2.86 12.39 15.18
CA PRO A 258 4.25 12.49 15.62
C PRO A 258 5.22 11.64 14.78
N GLN A 259 4.82 10.45 14.36
CA GLN A 259 5.66 9.57 13.53
C GLN A 259 5.82 10.10 12.09
N LYS A 260 4.79 10.73 11.52
CA LYS A 260 4.91 11.46 10.24
C LYS A 260 5.97 12.56 10.34
N GLU A 261 5.90 13.39 11.39
CA GLU A 261 6.89 14.45 11.60
C GLU A 261 8.29 13.88 11.80
N GLU A 262 8.44 12.84 12.62
CA GLU A 262 9.70 12.13 12.84
C GLU A 262 10.30 11.63 11.52
N TYR A 263 9.46 11.00 10.66
CA TYR A 263 9.89 10.52 9.35
C TYR A 263 10.42 11.64 8.46
N PHE A 264 9.67 12.75 8.33
CA PHE A 264 10.11 13.87 7.50
C PHE A 264 11.37 14.54 8.05
N ARG A 265 11.53 14.68 9.38
CA ARG A 265 12.76 15.20 9.99
C ARG A 265 13.96 14.28 9.79
N LYS A 266 13.78 12.96 9.86
CA LYS A 266 14.84 12.01 9.53
C LYS A 266 15.21 12.01 8.05
N ARG A 267 14.22 12.20 7.17
CA ARG A 267 14.40 12.17 5.71
C ARG A 267 15.12 13.41 5.19
N PHE A 268 14.87 14.57 5.80
CA PHE A 268 15.49 15.85 5.44
C PHE A 268 16.51 16.27 6.51
N ARG A 269 17.74 16.50 6.06
CA ARG A 269 18.80 17.00 6.97
C ARG A 269 18.62 18.48 7.30
N ASP A 270 17.96 19.22 6.43
CA ASP A 270 17.65 20.64 6.59
C ASP A 270 16.32 20.77 7.36
N GLU A 271 16.41 21.30 8.58
CA GLU A 271 15.27 21.46 9.49
C GLU A 271 14.24 22.47 8.96
N GLU A 272 14.68 23.52 8.27
CA GLU A 272 13.77 24.51 7.68
C GLU A 272 12.96 23.88 6.54
N GLN A 273 13.62 23.12 5.68
CA GLN A 273 12.96 22.37 4.60
C GLN A 273 11.98 21.34 5.16
N ALA A 274 12.36 20.58 6.20
CA ALA A 274 11.50 19.62 6.86
C ALA A 274 10.25 20.31 7.43
N SER A 275 10.41 21.43 8.13
CA SER A 275 9.31 22.19 8.73
C SER A 275 8.36 22.76 7.67
N ARG A 276 8.86 23.26 6.55
CA ARG A 276 8.03 23.73 5.41
C ARG A 276 7.20 22.61 4.82
N ILE A 277 7.78 21.43 4.64
CA ILE A 277 7.10 20.24 4.10
C ILE A 277 6.01 19.78 5.07
N ILE A 278 6.31 19.66 6.35
CA ILE A 278 5.37 19.26 7.39
C ILE A 278 4.18 20.23 7.43
N SER A 279 4.45 21.55 7.43
CA SER A 279 3.40 22.58 7.40
C SER A 279 2.52 22.45 6.16
N HIS A 280 3.14 22.25 4.99
CA HIS A 280 2.38 22.07 3.74
C HIS A 280 1.45 20.85 3.79
N ILE A 281 1.94 19.70 4.26
CA ILE A 281 1.14 18.47 4.39
C ILE A 281 -0.05 18.71 5.32
N LYS A 282 0.14 19.40 6.45
CA LYS A 282 -0.93 19.74 7.40
C LYS A 282 -2.03 20.62 6.77
N THR A 283 -1.67 21.49 5.82
CA THR A 283 -2.65 22.34 5.12
C THR A 283 -3.46 21.62 4.05
N SER A 284 -2.97 20.47 3.56
CA SER A 284 -3.64 19.65 2.54
C SER A 284 -4.19 18.37 3.15
N ARG A 285 -5.49 18.37 3.46
CA ARG A 285 -6.15 17.26 4.15
C ARG A 285 -5.96 15.92 3.46
N SER A 286 -6.12 15.86 2.13
CA SER A 286 -5.92 14.62 1.35
C SER A 286 -4.49 14.09 1.49
N LEU A 287 -3.50 14.97 1.42
CA LEU A 287 -2.10 14.57 1.60
C LEU A 287 -1.83 14.12 3.04
N HIS A 288 -2.38 14.81 4.02
CA HIS A 288 -2.22 14.48 5.44
C HIS A 288 -2.78 13.08 5.77
N ILE A 289 -3.99 12.76 5.29
CA ILE A 289 -4.60 11.43 5.44
C ILE A 289 -3.73 10.37 4.76
N MET A 290 -3.30 10.59 3.53
CA MET A 290 -2.50 9.62 2.79
C MET A 290 -1.11 9.42 3.39
N CYS A 291 -0.52 10.45 4.02
CA CYS A 291 0.74 10.34 4.75
C CYS A 291 0.66 9.44 6.01
N HIS A 292 -0.52 8.94 6.35
CA HIS A 292 -0.65 7.83 7.30
C HIS A 292 0.09 6.57 6.81
N ILE A 293 0.27 6.45 5.49
CA ILE A 293 0.98 5.34 4.85
C ILE A 293 2.45 5.73 4.60
N PRO A 294 3.42 4.99 5.12
CA PRO A 294 4.86 5.28 4.95
C PRO A 294 5.30 5.45 3.49
N VAL A 295 4.81 4.60 2.58
CA VAL A 295 5.17 4.74 1.16
C VAL A 295 4.67 6.04 0.54
N PHE A 296 3.53 6.54 1.00
CA PHE A 296 3.03 7.83 0.53
C PHE A 296 3.83 8.99 1.13
N CYS A 297 4.28 8.89 2.38
CA CYS A 297 5.24 9.86 2.95
C CYS A 297 6.51 9.94 2.09
N TRP A 298 7.02 8.80 1.64
CA TRP A 298 8.17 8.76 0.76
C TRP A 298 7.91 9.40 -0.62
N ILE A 299 6.77 9.12 -1.27
CA ILE A 299 6.36 9.76 -2.53
C ILE A 299 6.32 11.29 -2.34
N THR A 300 5.64 11.74 -1.30
CA THR A 300 5.49 13.15 -0.96
C THR A 300 6.84 13.81 -0.70
N ALA A 301 7.70 13.18 0.09
CA ALA A 301 9.05 13.68 0.36
C ALA A 301 9.86 13.84 -0.93
N THR A 302 9.81 12.85 -1.83
CA THR A 302 10.54 12.86 -3.09
C THR A 302 10.08 14.01 -4.01
N VAL A 303 8.77 14.23 -4.09
CA VAL A 303 8.18 15.30 -4.90
C VAL A 303 8.49 16.67 -4.32
N LEU A 304 8.23 16.88 -3.04
CA LEU A 304 8.40 18.19 -2.42
C LEU A 304 9.87 18.60 -2.36
N GLU A 305 10.80 17.64 -2.22
CA GLU A 305 12.24 17.92 -2.32
C GLU A 305 12.63 18.48 -3.69
N ASP A 306 12.13 17.90 -4.79
CA ASP A 306 12.42 18.36 -6.17
C ASP A 306 11.77 19.73 -6.44
N VAL A 307 10.49 19.88 -6.07
CA VAL A 307 9.75 21.14 -6.29
C VAL A 307 10.38 22.30 -5.54
N LEU A 308 10.79 22.10 -4.28
CA LEU A 308 11.44 23.15 -3.48
C LEU A 308 12.84 23.52 -3.99
N LYS A 309 13.57 22.58 -4.61
CA LYS A 309 14.89 22.84 -5.21
C LYS A 309 14.81 23.56 -6.56
N THR A 310 13.76 23.27 -7.35
CA THR A 310 13.69 23.74 -8.75
C THR A 310 12.88 25.01 -8.95
N ARG A 311 12.06 25.40 -7.98
CA ARG A 311 11.17 26.56 -8.06
C ARG A 311 11.21 27.37 -6.77
N GLU A 312 12.01 28.41 -6.74
CA GLU A 312 11.85 29.47 -5.71
C GLU A 312 10.45 30.09 -5.87
N GLY A 313 9.54 29.77 -4.94
CA GLY A 313 8.15 30.28 -4.92
C GLY A 313 7.11 29.52 -5.75
N GLY A 314 7.41 28.32 -6.27
CA GLY A 314 6.43 27.49 -6.98
C GLY A 314 5.30 26.99 -6.08
N GLN A 315 4.06 26.91 -6.62
CA GLN A 315 2.95 26.30 -5.90
C GLN A 315 3.24 24.81 -5.66
N LEU A 316 3.15 24.41 -4.39
CA LEU A 316 3.28 23.00 -4.00
C LEU A 316 1.99 22.25 -4.35
N PRO A 317 2.07 20.96 -4.75
CA PRO A 317 0.91 20.15 -5.10
C PRO A 317 -0.06 20.05 -3.92
N LYS A 318 -1.35 20.24 -4.20
CA LYS A 318 -2.43 20.28 -3.18
C LYS A 318 -3.35 19.08 -3.24
N THR A 319 -3.42 18.39 -4.39
CA THR A 319 -4.25 17.22 -4.60
C THR A 319 -3.41 15.96 -4.78
N LEU A 320 -4.04 14.79 -4.63
CA LEU A 320 -3.37 13.51 -4.88
C LEU A 320 -2.91 13.41 -6.33
N THR A 321 -3.76 13.80 -7.27
CA THR A 321 -3.44 13.73 -8.69
C THR A 321 -2.24 14.61 -9.03
N GLU A 322 -2.19 15.84 -8.54
CA GLU A 322 -1.01 16.70 -8.69
C GLU A 322 0.26 16.03 -8.15
N MET A 323 0.19 15.48 -6.95
CA MET A 323 1.32 14.79 -6.32
C MET A 323 1.86 13.65 -7.19
N TYR A 324 0.97 12.81 -7.74
CA TYR A 324 1.38 11.70 -8.60
C TYR A 324 1.89 12.13 -9.98
N ILE A 325 1.36 13.22 -10.54
CA ILE A 325 1.90 13.81 -11.77
C ILE A 325 3.33 14.30 -11.53
N TYR A 326 3.57 15.06 -10.46
CA TYR A 326 4.92 15.51 -10.10
C TYR A 326 5.85 14.34 -9.82
N PHE A 327 5.38 13.31 -9.13
CA PHE A 327 6.15 12.09 -8.92
C PHE A 327 6.60 11.46 -10.24
N LEU A 328 5.69 11.34 -11.21
CA LEU A 328 6.01 10.82 -12.53
C LEU A 328 7.03 11.69 -13.28
N VAL A 329 6.91 13.02 -13.18
CA VAL A 329 7.86 13.98 -13.75
C VAL A 329 9.25 13.82 -13.12
N VAL A 330 9.34 13.74 -11.79
CA VAL A 330 10.60 13.54 -11.07
C VAL A 330 11.27 12.24 -11.50
N GLN A 331 10.50 11.16 -11.60
CA GLN A 331 11.02 9.86 -12.07
C GLN A 331 11.55 9.94 -13.51
N ALA A 332 10.85 10.64 -14.39
CA ALA A 332 11.30 10.84 -15.78
C ALA A 332 12.60 11.65 -15.86
N LYS A 333 12.75 12.71 -15.04
CA LYS A 333 13.99 13.50 -14.92
C LYS A 333 15.17 12.67 -14.48
N VAL A 334 15.01 11.93 -13.37
CA VAL A 334 16.08 11.11 -12.81
C VAL A 334 16.56 10.06 -13.80
N LYS A 335 15.65 9.43 -14.55
CA LYS A 335 16.00 8.51 -15.63
C LYS A 335 16.92 9.16 -16.63
N LYS A 336 16.53 10.34 -17.10
CA LYS A 336 17.24 11.03 -18.14
C LYS A 336 18.68 11.35 -17.74
N VAL A 337 18.87 11.87 -16.53
CA VAL A 337 20.19 12.21 -16.00
C VAL A 337 21.07 10.97 -15.83
N LYS A 338 20.52 9.86 -15.29
CA LYS A 338 21.32 8.67 -14.98
C LYS A 338 21.66 7.80 -16.21
N TYR A 339 20.78 7.70 -17.19
CA TYR A 339 20.86 6.67 -18.22
C TYR A 339 20.84 7.18 -19.66
N ASP A 340 20.26 8.34 -19.91
CA ASP A 340 20.17 8.90 -21.25
C ASP A 340 21.20 10.02 -21.50
N GLY A 341 22.06 10.35 -20.52
CA GLY A 341 23.12 11.39 -20.64
C GLY A 341 22.58 12.80 -20.87
N GLY A 342 21.31 13.06 -20.51
CA GLY A 342 20.66 14.34 -20.70
C GLY A 342 20.91 15.32 -19.55
N ALA A 343 20.73 16.63 -19.82
CA ALA A 343 20.79 17.69 -18.81
C ALA A 343 19.44 17.83 -18.07
N ASP A 344 19.47 18.34 -16.83
CA ASP A 344 18.25 18.63 -16.04
C ASP A 344 17.29 19.61 -16.74
N THR A 345 17.80 20.44 -17.63
CA THR A 345 17.05 21.48 -18.37
C THR A 345 16.28 20.98 -19.57
N ASP A 346 16.52 19.75 -20.02
CA ASP A 346 15.85 19.21 -21.19
C ASP A 346 14.37 18.82 -20.95
N PRO A 347 13.51 18.71 -21.98
CA PRO A 347 12.11 18.28 -21.80
C PRO A 347 12.00 16.91 -21.09
N HIS A 348 11.13 16.81 -20.09
CA HIS A 348 10.94 15.59 -19.27
C HIS A 348 10.44 14.40 -20.11
N TRP A 349 9.70 14.69 -21.20
CA TRP A 349 9.02 13.72 -22.03
C TRP A 349 9.73 13.51 -23.35
N ASN A 350 10.74 12.63 -23.40
CA ASN A 350 11.32 12.17 -24.65
C ASN A 350 10.50 11.01 -25.27
N LYS A 351 10.81 10.61 -26.50
CA LYS A 351 10.09 9.54 -27.22
C LYS A 351 10.10 8.21 -26.45
N LYS A 352 11.22 7.88 -25.78
CA LYS A 352 11.37 6.62 -25.02
C LYS A 352 10.53 6.65 -23.74
N SER A 353 10.58 7.73 -22.94
CA SER A 353 9.80 7.86 -21.73
C SER A 353 8.30 7.88 -22.01
N ARG A 354 7.85 8.57 -23.08
CA ARG A 354 6.45 8.55 -23.51
C ARG A 354 5.95 7.14 -23.87
N LYS A 355 6.73 6.39 -24.66
CA LYS A 355 6.37 5.02 -25.04
C LYS A 355 6.23 4.15 -23.78
N MET A 356 7.19 4.26 -22.87
CA MET A 356 7.20 3.46 -21.67
C MET A 356 6.03 3.76 -20.73
N ILE A 357 5.73 5.04 -20.48
CA ILE A 357 4.59 5.43 -19.61
C ILE A 357 3.28 4.92 -20.22
N LYS A 358 3.11 4.98 -21.55
CA LYS A 358 1.95 4.40 -22.23
C LYS A 358 1.85 2.88 -22.02
N SER A 359 2.96 2.15 -22.15
CA SER A 359 3.00 0.70 -21.93
C SER A 359 2.76 0.34 -20.45
N LEU A 360 3.36 1.06 -19.49
CA LEU A 360 3.11 0.87 -18.07
C LEU A 360 1.66 1.20 -17.68
N GLY A 361 1.09 2.24 -18.27
CA GLY A 361 -0.32 2.59 -18.08
C GLY A 361 -1.26 1.50 -18.57
N LYS A 362 -0.98 0.92 -19.76
CA LYS A 362 -1.73 -0.22 -20.27
C LYS A 362 -1.63 -1.43 -19.35
N LEU A 363 -0.41 -1.80 -18.95
CA LEU A 363 -0.18 -2.89 -17.99
C LEU A 363 -0.97 -2.65 -16.69
N ALA A 364 -0.88 -1.44 -16.14
CA ALA A 364 -1.57 -1.07 -14.92
C ALA A 364 -3.09 -1.24 -15.04
N PHE A 365 -3.68 -0.80 -16.16
CA PHE A 365 -5.11 -0.90 -16.40
C PHE A 365 -5.56 -2.35 -16.60
N ASP A 366 -4.85 -3.12 -17.44
CA ASP A 366 -5.18 -4.51 -17.73
C ASP A 366 -5.11 -5.37 -16.45
N GLN A 367 -4.08 -5.15 -15.61
CA GLN A 367 -3.90 -5.90 -14.37
C GLN A 367 -4.84 -5.43 -13.25
N LEU A 368 -5.19 -4.14 -13.21
CA LEU A 368 -6.20 -3.62 -12.28
C LEU A 368 -7.57 -4.27 -12.54
N GLN A 369 -7.95 -4.43 -13.81
CA GLN A 369 -9.20 -5.12 -14.17
C GLN A 369 -9.21 -6.60 -13.79
N LYS A 370 -8.04 -7.27 -13.85
CA LYS A 370 -7.87 -8.67 -13.44
C LYS A 370 -7.72 -8.83 -11.92
N GLY A 371 -7.54 -7.74 -11.16
CA GLY A 371 -7.25 -7.77 -9.73
C GLY A 371 -5.85 -8.27 -9.39
N ASN A 372 -4.91 -8.27 -10.33
CA ASN A 372 -3.55 -8.75 -10.14
C ASN A 372 -2.64 -7.68 -9.54
N LEU A 373 -1.86 -8.08 -8.54
CA LEU A 373 -0.87 -7.22 -7.86
C LEU A 373 0.56 -7.53 -8.29
N ILE A 374 0.79 -8.75 -8.77
CA ILE A 374 2.08 -9.21 -9.30
C ILE A 374 1.94 -9.63 -10.76
N PHE A 375 2.99 -9.41 -11.54
CA PHE A 375 3.03 -9.60 -12.98
C PHE A 375 4.22 -10.47 -13.35
N TYR A 376 4.07 -11.23 -14.42
CA TYR A 376 5.12 -12.08 -14.99
C TYR A 376 5.57 -11.53 -16.34
N GLU A 377 6.64 -12.12 -16.88
CA GLU A 377 7.20 -11.71 -18.18
C GLU A 377 6.17 -11.75 -19.32
N SER A 378 5.21 -12.68 -19.29
CA SER A 378 4.10 -12.75 -20.24
C SER A 378 3.23 -11.48 -20.23
N ASP A 379 2.86 -11.00 -19.03
CA ASP A 379 2.03 -9.81 -18.86
C ASP A 379 2.72 -8.55 -19.42
N LEU A 380 4.05 -8.45 -19.22
CA LEU A 380 4.85 -7.36 -19.74
C LEU A 380 4.89 -7.38 -21.28
N THR A 381 5.10 -8.58 -21.85
CA THR A 381 5.18 -8.79 -23.29
C THR A 381 3.86 -8.44 -23.99
N GLU A 382 2.71 -8.82 -23.41
CA GLU A 382 1.37 -8.46 -23.89
C GLU A 382 1.15 -6.93 -23.94
N CYS A 383 1.81 -6.19 -23.05
CA CYS A 383 1.76 -4.73 -23.03
C CYS A 383 2.86 -4.07 -23.86
N GLY A 384 3.65 -4.84 -24.63
CA GLY A 384 4.73 -4.34 -25.47
C GLY A 384 5.93 -3.79 -24.68
N ILE A 385 6.15 -4.29 -23.46
CA ILE A 385 7.31 -3.97 -22.62
C ILE A 385 8.39 -5.02 -22.90
N ASP A 386 9.55 -4.59 -23.40
CA ASP A 386 10.71 -5.45 -23.56
C ASP A 386 11.28 -5.82 -22.19
N ILE A 387 11.43 -7.11 -21.91
CA ILE A 387 11.89 -7.64 -20.63
C ILE A 387 13.32 -7.17 -20.30
N ARG A 388 14.21 -7.09 -21.30
CA ARG A 388 15.55 -6.56 -21.09
C ARG A 388 15.51 -5.06 -20.77
N ALA A 389 14.62 -4.33 -21.44
CA ALA A 389 14.37 -2.93 -21.13
C ALA A 389 13.67 -2.77 -19.78
N ALA A 390 12.77 -3.68 -19.38
CA ALA A 390 12.14 -3.67 -18.06
C ALA A 390 13.17 -3.84 -16.94
N SER A 391 14.15 -4.74 -17.09
CA SER A 391 15.25 -4.90 -16.12
C SER A 391 16.14 -3.65 -16.01
N VAL A 392 16.38 -2.95 -17.12
CA VAL A 392 17.05 -1.65 -17.12
C VAL A 392 16.13 -0.57 -16.56
N TYR A 393 14.83 -0.65 -16.84
CA TYR A 393 13.82 0.26 -16.33
C TYR A 393 13.48 0.01 -14.85
N SER A 394 13.56 -1.23 -14.35
CA SER A 394 13.45 -1.49 -12.91
C SER A 394 14.58 -0.82 -12.12
N GLY A 395 15.77 -0.70 -12.71
CA GLY A 395 16.87 0.10 -12.15
C GLY A 395 16.63 1.62 -12.19
N VAL A 396 15.71 2.11 -13.06
CA VAL A 396 15.41 3.53 -13.27
C VAL A 396 14.09 3.94 -12.64
N PHE A 397 13.08 3.08 -12.78
CA PHE A 397 11.73 3.23 -12.24
C PHE A 397 11.47 2.25 -11.10
N THR A 398 12.51 1.89 -10.33
CA THR A 398 12.34 1.06 -9.12
C THR A 398 11.30 1.63 -8.16
N GLN A 399 11.03 2.91 -8.27
CA GLN A 399 9.99 3.59 -7.49
C GLN A 399 8.59 3.43 -8.07
N ILE A 400 8.45 3.16 -9.37
CA ILE A 400 7.15 2.96 -10.03
C ILE A 400 6.92 1.48 -10.31
N PHE A 401 8.00 0.77 -10.59
CA PHE A 401 7.97 -0.62 -11.02
C PHE A 401 9.13 -1.37 -10.40
N LYS A 402 8.83 -2.36 -9.57
CA LYS A 402 9.82 -3.14 -8.83
C LYS A 402 9.99 -4.50 -9.49
N GLU A 403 11.24 -4.85 -9.80
CA GLU A 403 11.64 -6.21 -10.17
C GLU A 403 12.04 -6.94 -8.89
N GLU A 404 11.31 -7.99 -8.54
CA GLU A 404 11.71 -8.90 -7.48
C GLU A 404 12.57 -9.99 -8.11
N ARG A 405 13.81 -10.08 -7.66
CA ARG A 405 14.72 -11.18 -8.03
C ARG A 405 14.62 -12.24 -6.96
N GLY A 406 13.85 -13.27 -7.24
CA GLY A 406 13.92 -14.51 -6.47
C GLY A 406 15.27 -15.22 -6.71
N LEU A 407 15.52 -16.28 -5.98
CA LEU A 407 16.65 -17.19 -6.21
C LEU A 407 16.56 -17.92 -7.56
N TYR A 408 15.43 -17.80 -8.25
CA TYR A 408 15.10 -18.44 -9.52
C TYR A 408 15.17 -17.49 -10.71
N GLN A 409 15.21 -18.07 -11.93
CA GLN A 409 15.36 -17.34 -13.19
C GLN A 409 14.12 -16.54 -13.60
N ASP A 410 12.95 -16.89 -13.05
CA ASP A 410 11.71 -16.21 -13.39
C ASP A 410 11.58 -14.88 -12.63
N LYS A 411 11.51 -13.80 -13.38
CA LYS A 411 11.38 -12.46 -12.83
C LYS A 411 9.93 -12.14 -12.53
N VAL A 412 9.67 -11.75 -11.31
CA VAL A 412 8.38 -11.26 -10.84
C VAL A 412 8.41 -9.74 -10.71
N PHE A 413 7.38 -9.08 -11.18
CA PHE A 413 7.27 -7.63 -11.21
C PHE A 413 6.05 -7.17 -10.44
N CYS A 414 6.12 -6.02 -9.81
CA CYS A 414 4.97 -5.36 -9.19
C CYS A 414 5.16 -3.85 -9.21
N PHE A 415 4.05 -3.10 -9.18
CA PHE A 415 4.13 -1.68 -8.86
C PHE A 415 4.53 -1.51 -7.40
N ILE A 416 5.25 -0.44 -7.08
CA ILE A 416 5.70 -0.15 -5.71
C ILE A 416 4.51 -0.08 -4.75
N HIS A 417 3.40 0.47 -5.24
CA HIS A 417 2.18 0.63 -4.47
C HIS A 417 0.95 0.55 -5.37
N LEU A 418 -0.17 0.05 -4.81
CA LEU A 418 -1.44 -0.05 -5.53
C LEU A 418 -1.90 1.31 -6.09
N SER A 419 -1.72 2.39 -5.34
CA SER A 419 -2.09 3.73 -5.81
C SER A 419 -1.30 4.22 -7.03
N VAL A 420 -0.05 3.77 -7.20
CA VAL A 420 0.74 4.03 -8.43
C VAL A 420 0.15 3.26 -9.61
N GLN A 421 -0.28 2.02 -9.39
CA GLN A 421 -0.99 1.23 -10.40
C GLN A 421 -2.30 1.91 -10.81
N GLU A 422 -3.11 2.33 -9.85
CA GLU A 422 -4.39 3.01 -10.10
C GLU A 422 -4.20 4.35 -10.81
N PHE A 423 -3.18 5.13 -10.42
CA PHE A 423 -2.85 6.38 -11.11
C PHE A 423 -2.44 6.14 -12.57
N LEU A 424 -1.55 5.18 -12.83
CA LEU A 424 -1.11 4.85 -14.19
C LEU A 424 -2.24 4.27 -15.03
N ALA A 425 -3.14 3.48 -14.43
CA ALA A 425 -4.34 2.98 -15.09
C ALA A 425 -5.29 4.13 -15.47
N ALA A 426 -5.54 5.07 -14.57
CA ALA A 426 -6.33 6.26 -14.84
C ALA A 426 -5.70 7.14 -15.93
N LEU A 427 -4.39 7.32 -15.90
CA LEU A 427 -3.64 8.04 -16.93
C LEU A 427 -3.77 7.35 -18.28
N HIS A 428 -3.70 6.01 -18.36
CA HIS A 428 -3.89 5.26 -19.60
C HIS A 428 -5.29 5.47 -20.18
N VAL A 429 -6.32 5.34 -19.35
CA VAL A 429 -7.73 5.54 -19.75
C VAL A 429 -7.94 6.97 -20.27
N HIS A 430 -7.43 7.97 -19.54
CA HIS A 430 -7.52 9.37 -19.92
C HIS A 430 -6.79 9.66 -21.24
N LEU A 431 -5.53 9.20 -21.38
CA LEU A 431 -4.74 9.37 -22.62
C LEU A 431 -5.39 8.68 -23.82
N THR A 432 -5.99 7.50 -23.64
CA THR A 432 -6.68 6.76 -24.69
C THR A 432 -7.90 7.54 -25.17
N PHE A 433 -8.70 8.04 -24.24
CA PHE A 433 -9.87 8.86 -24.59
C PHE A 433 -9.48 10.15 -25.34
N ILE A 434 -8.51 10.92 -24.81
CA ILE A 434 -8.09 12.19 -25.44
C ILE A 434 -7.49 11.98 -26.84
N ASN A 435 -6.70 10.89 -27.03
CA ASN A 435 -6.00 10.66 -28.31
C ASN A 435 -6.87 9.97 -29.38
N SER A 436 -7.82 9.12 -28.99
CA SER A 436 -8.58 8.29 -29.92
C SER A 436 -10.11 8.40 -29.79
N GLY A 437 -10.62 9.11 -28.77
CA GLY A 437 -12.05 9.14 -28.45
C GLY A 437 -12.60 7.83 -27.88
N LEU A 438 -11.74 6.84 -27.60
CA LEU A 438 -12.15 5.51 -27.16
C LEU A 438 -12.42 5.52 -25.65
N ASN A 439 -13.66 5.18 -25.26
CA ASN A 439 -14.05 5.04 -23.86
C ASN A 439 -13.80 3.60 -23.34
N LEU A 440 -12.68 3.39 -22.64
CA LEU A 440 -12.32 2.10 -22.04
C LEU A 440 -13.17 1.74 -20.81
N MET A 441 -14.02 2.64 -20.32
CA MET A 441 -14.89 2.38 -19.17
C MET A 441 -16.17 1.62 -19.57
N GLU A 442 -16.48 1.52 -20.84
CA GLU A 442 -17.64 0.79 -21.36
C GLU A 442 -17.31 -0.62 -21.81
N LYS A 443 -18.24 -1.58 -21.56
CA LYS A 443 -18.05 -3.00 -21.92
C LYS A 443 -18.25 -3.30 -23.42
N GLN A 444 -19.01 -2.48 -24.13
CA GLN A 444 -19.25 -2.61 -25.57
C GLN A 444 -18.85 -1.30 -26.24
N GLN A 445 -17.91 -1.41 -27.17
CA GLN A 445 -17.64 -0.35 -28.13
C GLN A 445 -18.83 -0.26 -29.09
N THR A 446 -19.88 0.39 -28.68
CA THR A 446 -20.80 0.97 -29.65
C THR A 446 -19.99 2.06 -30.34
N ILE A 447 -19.67 1.83 -31.60
CA ILE A 447 -19.19 2.88 -32.50
C ILE A 447 -20.32 3.89 -32.53
N SER A 448 -20.29 4.84 -31.59
CA SER A 448 -21.28 5.89 -31.45
C SER A 448 -21.23 6.71 -32.73
N GLN A 449 -22.39 6.85 -33.28
CA GLN A 449 -22.65 7.53 -34.54
C GLN A 449 -21.89 8.86 -34.64
N LYS A 450 -21.35 9.14 -35.79
CA LYS A 450 -20.55 10.29 -36.20
C LYS A 450 -21.16 11.70 -36.00
N SER A 451 -22.12 11.89 -35.08
CA SER A 451 -22.84 13.14 -34.85
C SER A 451 -22.72 13.76 -33.47
N GLU A 452 -22.01 13.14 -32.53
CA GLU A 452 -21.83 13.72 -31.18
C GLU A 452 -20.72 14.77 -31.17
N THR A 453 -20.99 15.91 -30.55
CA THR A 453 -19.96 16.91 -30.32
C THR A 453 -18.91 16.34 -29.33
N ARG A 454 -17.64 16.77 -29.44
CA ARG A 454 -16.56 16.34 -28.55
C ARG A 454 -16.92 16.55 -27.07
N GLU A 455 -17.61 17.64 -26.76
CA GLU A 455 -18.06 17.97 -25.40
C GLU A 455 -19.08 16.95 -24.86
N SER A 456 -20.03 16.50 -25.71
CA SER A 456 -20.99 15.46 -25.33
C SER A 456 -20.31 14.12 -25.06
N ALA A 457 -19.33 13.74 -25.88
CA ALA A 457 -18.55 12.51 -25.68
C ALA A 457 -17.70 12.56 -24.41
N GLU A 458 -17.11 13.70 -24.08
CA GLU A 458 -16.31 13.89 -22.88
C GLU A 458 -17.16 13.84 -21.61
N LYS A 459 -18.31 14.49 -21.62
CA LYS A 459 -19.30 14.40 -20.53
C LYS A 459 -19.73 12.96 -20.29
N HIS A 460 -20.08 12.24 -21.34
CA HIS A 460 -20.48 10.83 -21.26
C HIS A 460 -19.34 9.95 -20.73
N PHE A 461 -18.09 10.21 -21.10
CA PHE A 461 -16.91 9.51 -20.60
C PHE A 461 -16.79 9.64 -19.08
N TYR A 462 -16.84 10.84 -18.51
CA TYR A 462 -16.74 11.01 -17.06
C TYR A 462 -17.97 10.46 -16.31
N GLN A 463 -19.16 10.61 -16.88
CA GLN A 463 -20.37 10.03 -16.30
C GLN A 463 -20.31 8.50 -16.25
N SER A 464 -19.82 7.86 -17.32
CA SER A 464 -19.65 6.40 -17.34
C SER A 464 -18.62 5.92 -16.32
N ALA A 465 -17.54 6.67 -16.10
CA ALA A 465 -16.54 6.39 -15.09
C ALA A 465 -17.11 6.49 -13.67
N VAL A 466 -17.85 7.56 -13.37
CA VAL A 466 -18.54 7.74 -12.08
C VAL A 466 -19.54 6.60 -11.84
N ASN A 467 -20.36 6.26 -12.85
CA ASN A 467 -21.32 5.15 -12.75
C ASN A 467 -20.62 3.83 -12.42
N LYS A 468 -19.55 3.50 -13.15
CA LYS A 468 -18.80 2.27 -12.96
C LYS A 468 -18.15 2.18 -11.57
N ALA A 469 -17.61 3.29 -11.07
CA ALA A 469 -17.04 3.35 -9.73
C ALA A 469 -18.11 3.20 -8.65
N LEU A 470 -19.27 3.86 -8.79
CA LEU A 470 -20.39 3.71 -7.85
C LEU A 470 -21.02 2.32 -7.85
N GLN A 471 -20.93 1.58 -8.95
CA GLN A 471 -21.39 0.19 -9.07
C GLN A 471 -20.33 -0.81 -8.62
N SER A 472 -19.06 -0.40 -8.51
CA SER A 472 -18.01 -1.31 -8.12
C SER A 472 -18.19 -1.78 -6.67
N PRO A 473 -17.94 -3.06 -6.39
CA PRO A 473 -18.02 -3.57 -5.03
C PRO A 473 -16.89 -2.96 -4.16
N ASN A 474 -17.19 -2.71 -2.89
CA ASN A 474 -16.19 -2.38 -1.86
C ASN A 474 -15.29 -1.16 -2.19
N GLY A 475 -15.68 -0.29 -3.11
CA GLY A 475 -14.89 0.88 -3.49
C GLY A 475 -13.65 0.58 -4.36
N HIS A 476 -13.62 -0.57 -5.01
CA HIS A 476 -12.49 -1.03 -5.84
C HIS A 476 -11.97 0.00 -6.86
N LEU A 477 -12.83 0.90 -7.34
CA LEU A 477 -12.46 1.94 -8.30
C LEU A 477 -12.45 3.36 -7.69
N ASP A 478 -12.51 3.49 -6.36
CA ASP A 478 -12.61 4.80 -5.72
C ASP A 478 -11.39 5.68 -6.02
N LEU A 479 -10.21 5.18 -5.75
CA LEU A 479 -8.97 5.93 -5.97
C LEU A 479 -8.67 6.13 -7.46
N PHE A 480 -8.95 5.11 -8.28
CA PHE A 480 -8.88 5.23 -9.74
C PHE A 480 -9.75 6.39 -10.27
N LEU A 481 -11.01 6.50 -9.79
CA LEU A 481 -11.92 7.58 -10.19
C LEU A 481 -11.38 8.96 -9.78
N ARG A 482 -10.86 9.10 -8.55
CA ARG A 482 -10.26 10.35 -8.08
C ARG A 482 -9.15 10.80 -9.02
N PHE A 483 -8.24 9.91 -9.38
CA PHE A 483 -7.17 10.19 -10.34
C PHE A 483 -7.71 10.55 -11.73
N LEU A 484 -8.68 9.80 -12.25
CA LEU A 484 -9.23 10.04 -13.58
C LEU A 484 -9.88 11.43 -13.68
N LEU A 485 -10.64 11.83 -12.67
CA LEU A 485 -11.25 13.15 -12.60
C LEU A 485 -10.20 14.25 -12.37
N GLY A 486 -9.21 14.02 -11.50
CA GLY A 486 -8.11 14.98 -11.31
C GLY A 486 -7.30 15.22 -12.59
N LEU A 487 -7.13 14.21 -13.44
CA LEU A 487 -6.46 14.34 -14.74
C LEU A 487 -7.24 15.22 -15.75
N SER A 488 -8.55 15.43 -15.54
CA SER A 488 -9.35 16.34 -16.36
C SER A 488 -9.06 17.83 -16.12
N VAL A 489 -8.49 18.16 -14.95
CA VAL A 489 -8.24 19.53 -14.55
C VAL A 489 -7.15 20.18 -15.42
N GLN A 490 -7.43 21.38 -15.95
CA GLN A 490 -6.56 22.08 -16.91
C GLN A 490 -5.12 22.29 -16.42
N THR A 491 -4.93 22.59 -15.13
CA THR A 491 -3.60 22.75 -14.53
C THR A 491 -2.82 21.44 -14.59
N ASN A 492 -3.46 20.31 -14.32
CA ASN A 492 -2.87 18.98 -14.37
C ASN A 492 -2.52 18.57 -15.81
N GLN A 493 -3.38 18.88 -16.77
CA GLN A 493 -3.10 18.66 -18.19
C GLN A 493 -1.89 19.48 -18.67
N THR A 494 -1.71 20.69 -18.12
CA THR A 494 -0.54 21.53 -18.44
C THR A 494 0.76 20.89 -17.93
N LEU A 495 0.76 20.27 -16.76
CA LEU A 495 1.91 19.52 -16.22
C LEU A 495 2.25 18.29 -17.07
N LEU A 496 1.24 17.68 -17.71
CA LEU A 496 1.40 16.54 -18.60
C LEU A 496 1.65 16.94 -20.08
N ARG A 497 1.86 18.24 -20.35
CA ARG A 497 2.16 18.73 -21.70
C ARG A 497 3.37 17.99 -22.28
N GLY A 498 3.18 17.37 -23.45
CA GLY A 498 4.18 16.51 -24.09
C GLY A 498 3.89 15.01 -23.96
N LEU A 499 3.14 14.57 -22.98
CA LEU A 499 2.46 13.26 -22.94
C LEU A 499 1.12 13.33 -23.67
N LEU A 500 0.37 14.40 -23.45
CA LEU A 500 -0.88 14.74 -24.11
C LEU A 500 -0.58 15.35 -25.48
N THR A 501 -1.24 14.85 -26.51
CA THR A 501 -1.17 15.41 -27.88
C THR A 501 -2.08 16.61 -28.04
N GLN A 502 -3.12 16.69 -27.24
CA GLN A 502 -4.08 17.79 -27.18
C GLN A 502 -4.37 18.13 -25.71
N THR A 503 -4.39 19.41 -25.38
CA THR A 503 -4.89 19.90 -24.09
C THR A 503 -6.29 20.46 -24.33
N GLY A 504 -7.25 20.11 -23.51
CA GLY A 504 -8.56 20.73 -23.56
C GLY A 504 -9.70 19.83 -23.11
N SER A 505 -9.94 19.79 -21.80
CA SER A 505 -11.32 19.70 -21.29
C SER A 505 -11.92 21.09 -21.38
N SER A 506 -13.15 21.23 -21.89
CA SER A 506 -13.80 22.54 -21.89
C SER A 506 -14.16 22.92 -20.43
N SER A 507 -14.05 24.20 -20.10
CA SER A 507 -14.48 24.70 -18.78
C SER A 507 -15.94 24.31 -18.49
N GLN A 508 -16.77 24.19 -19.52
CA GLN A 508 -18.16 23.77 -19.42
C GLN A 508 -18.28 22.30 -19.03
N THR A 509 -17.54 21.38 -19.67
CA THR A 509 -17.55 19.94 -19.32
C THR A 509 -17.10 19.72 -17.88
N HIS A 510 -16.11 20.49 -17.42
CA HIS A 510 -15.66 20.45 -16.03
C HIS A 510 -16.80 20.83 -15.06
N GLN A 511 -17.48 21.95 -15.29
CA GLN A 511 -18.60 22.40 -14.45
C GLN A 511 -19.76 21.40 -14.47
N GLU A 512 -20.08 20.84 -15.65
CA GLU A 512 -21.13 19.83 -15.78
C GLU A 512 -20.76 18.54 -15.02
N THR A 513 -19.51 18.12 -15.02
CA THR A 513 -19.02 16.96 -14.25
C THR A 513 -19.14 17.21 -12.75
N VAL A 514 -18.74 18.40 -12.28
CA VAL A 514 -18.88 18.81 -10.87
C VAL A 514 -20.36 18.78 -10.48
N GLN A 515 -21.25 19.35 -11.31
CA GLN A 515 -22.69 19.38 -11.03
C GLN A 515 -23.31 17.97 -11.04
N ASP A 516 -22.88 17.08 -11.96
CA ASP A 516 -23.32 15.68 -11.98
C ASP A 516 -22.95 14.96 -10.67
N ILE A 517 -21.72 15.13 -10.20
CA ILE A 517 -21.28 14.55 -8.94
C ILE A 517 -22.10 15.08 -7.75
N LYS A 518 -22.34 16.39 -7.68
CA LYS A 518 -23.18 16.99 -6.63
C LYS A 518 -24.61 16.45 -6.65
N ASN A 519 -25.20 16.27 -7.83
CA ASN A 519 -26.55 15.72 -7.99
C ASN A 519 -26.65 14.26 -7.55
N ARG A 520 -25.55 13.50 -7.60
CA ARG A 520 -25.49 12.09 -7.16
C ARG A 520 -25.38 11.94 -5.65
N LEU A 521 -25.06 12.99 -4.91
CA LEU A 521 -25.04 12.98 -3.44
C LEU A 521 -26.48 12.95 -2.90
N SER A 522 -27.16 11.82 -3.07
CA SER A 522 -28.56 11.59 -2.67
C SER A 522 -28.65 10.75 -1.39
N TRP A 523 -29.83 10.72 -0.74
CA TRP A 523 -30.05 9.90 0.46
C TRP A 523 -29.86 8.39 0.23
N THR A 524 -30.02 7.91 -1.00
CA THR A 524 -29.87 6.50 -1.36
C THR A 524 -28.42 6.04 -1.48
N LEU A 525 -27.47 6.97 -1.51
CA LEU A 525 -26.04 6.64 -1.63
C LEU A 525 -25.45 6.31 -0.25
N SER A 526 -24.57 5.30 -0.13
CA SER A 526 -23.91 4.99 1.15
C SER A 526 -22.97 6.12 1.60
N ALA A 527 -22.69 6.18 2.90
CA ALA A 527 -21.80 7.19 3.45
C ALA A 527 -20.41 7.15 2.83
N GLU A 528 -19.85 5.94 2.64
CA GLU A 528 -18.51 5.73 2.06
C GLU A 528 -18.46 6.21 0.60
N LYS A 529 -19.47 5.87 -0.21
CA LYS A 529 -19.56 6.35 -1.59
C LYS A 529 -19.71 7.87 -1.67
N SER A 530 -20.45 8.46 -0.73
CA SER A 530 -20.61 9.92 -0.65
C SER A 530 -19.29 10.61 -0.27
N ILE A 531 -18.54 10.05 0.70
CA ILE A 531 -17.22 10.54 1.07
C ILE A 531 -16.26 10.45 -0.13
N ASN A 532 -16.33 9.36 -0.89
CA ASN A 532 -15.52 9.24 -2.11
C ASN A 532 -15.85 10.31 -3.15
N LEU A 533 -17.12 10.61 -3.37
CA LEU A 533 -17.53 11.68 -4.30
C LEU A 533 -17.07 13.07 -3.83
N LEU A 534 -17.02 13.32 -2.52
CA LEU A 534 -16.43 14.56 -1.98
C LEU A 534 -14.94 14.65 -2.24
N HIS A 535 -14.21 13.55 -2.10
CA HIS A 535 -12.80 13.50 -2.51
C HIS A 535 -12.64 13.76 -4.02
N CYS A 536 -13.54 13.24 -4.86
CA CYS A 536 -13.55 13.53 -6.29
C CYS A 536 -13.75 15.04 -6.57
N LEU A 537 -14.63 15.72 -5.84
CA LEU A 537 -14.82 17.17 -5.96
C LEU A 537 -13.53 17.93 -5.58
N ILE A 538 -12.82 17.49 -4.55
CA ILE A 538 -11.53 18.09 -4.16
C ILE A 538 -10.49 17.90 -5.27
N GLU A 539 -10.41 16.72 -5.88
CA GLU A 539 -9.50 16.47 -7.02
C GLU A 539 -9.87 17.34 -8.24
N LEU A 540 -11.15 17.66 -8.42
CA LEU A 540 -11.66 18.62 -9.43
C LEU A 540 -11.45 20.09 -9.01
N ASN A 541 -10.79 20.37 -7.87
CA ASN A 541 -10.63 21.70 -7.30
C ASN A 541 -11.95 22.39 -6.91
N ASP A 542 -13.04 21.64 -6.73
CA ASP A 542 -14.31 22.18 -6.22
C ASP A 542 -14.42 21.94 -4.70
N ARG A 543 -14.41 23.03 -3.95
CA ARG A 543 -14.56 23.03 -2.48
C ARG A 543 -15.83 23.68 -1.99
N SER A 544 -16.72 24.05 -2.89
CA SER A 544 -17.89 24.87 -2.59
C SER A 544 -18.80 24.27 -1.50
N LEU A 545 -19.04 22.96 -1.51
CA LEU A 545 -19.84 22.29 -0.47
C LEU A 545 -19.17 22.32 0.90
N VAL A 546 -17.84 22.17 0.94
CA VAL A 546 -17.07 22.20 2.19
C VAL A 546 -17.07 23.62 2.75
N GLU A 547 -16.85 24.62 1.91
CA GLU A 547 -16.87 26.03 2.28
C GLU A 547 -18.26 26.48 2.75
N GLU A 548 -19.32 26.01 2.10
CA GLU A 548 -20.70 26.25 2.52
C GLU A 548 -20.94 25.75 3.95
N ILE A 549 -20.55 24.53 4.27
CA ILE A 549 -20.71 23.98 5.62
C ILE A 549 -19.84 24.69 6.65
N GLN A 550 -18.62 25.12 6.29
CA GLN A 550 -17.77 25.93 7.18
C GLN A 550 -18.45 27.26 7.53
N GLN A 551 -19.05 27.93 6.56
CA GLN A 551 -19.79 29.17 6.79
C GLN A 551 -21.01 28.93 7.71
N TYR A 552 -21.78 27.85 7.49
CA TYR A 552 -22.91 27.49 8.36
C TYR A 552 -22.46 27.22 9.80
N ARG A 553 -21.36 26.48 10.00
CA ARG A 553 -20.81 26.24 11.35
C ARG A 553 -20.39 27.53 12.05
N SER A 554 -19.78 28.45 11.33
CA SER A 554 -19.29 29.73 11.87
C SER A 554 -20.41 30.70 12.21
N SER A 555 -21.53 30.68 11.44
CA SER A 555 -22.66 31.57 11.64
C SER A 555 -23.67 31.08 12.71
N GLY A 556 -23.51 29.86 13.23
CA GLY A 556 -24.42 29.26 14.20
C GLY A 556 -25.82 28.96 13.63
N SER A 557 -26.03 29.12 12.33
CA SER A 557 -27.32 29.01 11.64
C SER A 557 -27.77 27.59 11.32
N LEU A 558 -27.02 26.56 11.77
CA LEU A 558 -27.35 25.15 11.51
C LEU A 558 -28.62 24.64 12.20
N SER A 559 -29.19 25.39 13.15
CA SER A 559 -30.26 24.91 14.02
C SER A 559 -31.69 24.95 13.44
N THR A 560 -31.90 25.49 12.22
CA THR A 560 -33.23 25.77 11.73
C THR A 560 -33.63 25.18 10.37
N GLY A 561 -32.69 24.54 9.64
CA GLY A 561 -32.95 23.96 8.31
C GLY A 561 -32.66 22.48 8.21
N LYS A 562 -33.42 21.73 7.41
CA LYS A 562 -33.05 20.35 7.04
C LYS A 562 -31.86 20.39 6.09
N LEU A 563 -30.73 19.81 6.51
CA LEU A 563 -29.57 19.64 5.64
C LEU A 563 -29.93 18.76 4.42
N SER A 564 -29.43 19.14 3.25
CA SER A 564 -29.51 18.29 2.06
C SER A 564 -28.58 17.08 2.21
N PRO A 565 -28.77 15.99 1.43
CA PRO A 565 -27.87 14.84 1.43
C PRO A 565 -26.41 15.21 1.17
N ALA A 566 -26.17 16.15 0.26
CA ALA A 566 -24.85 16.65 -0.08
C ALA A 566 -24.21 17.40 1.10
N GLN A 567 -24.98 18.25 1.78
CA GLN A 567 -24.52 18.99 2.96
C GLN A 567 -24.25 18.06 4.15
N CYS A 568 -25.10 17.05 4.40
CA CYS A 568 -24.83 16.02 5.42
C CYS A 568 -23.53 15.26 5.14
N SER A 569 -23.30 14.90 3.88
CA SER A 569 -22.08 14.20 3.47
C SER A 569 -20.85 15.10 3.63
N ALA A 570 -20.93 16.38 3.24
CA ALA A 570 -19.87 17.35 3.42
C ALA A 570 -19.57 17.60 4.90
N LEU A 571 -20.59 17.70 5.75
CA LEU A 571 -20.46 17.83 7.19
C LEU A 571 -19.76 16.60 7.80
N SER A 572 -20.20 15.38 7.43
CA SER A 572 -19.57 14.14 7.86
C SER A 572 -18.09 14.10 7.45
N PHE A 573 -17.81 14.45 6.20
CA PHE A 573 -16.45 14.53 5.69
C PHE A 573 -15.59 15.51 6.48
N MET A 574 -16.09 16.69 6.78
CA MET A 574 -15.39 17.72 7.56
C MET A 574 -15.12 17.26 8.99
N LEU A 575 -16.13 16.75 9.68
CA LEU A 575 -16.01 16.29 11.07
C LEU A 575 -15.03 15.13 11.21
N LEU A 576 -15.11 14.15 10.30
CA LEU A 576 -14.16 13.03 10.26
C LEU A 576 -12.75 13.46 9.85
N SER A 577 -12.64 14.63 9.25
CA SER A 577 -11.39 15.19 8.76
C SER A 577 -10.80 16.24 9.69
N SER A 578 -11.51 16.70 10.72
CA SER A 578 -10.98 17.67 11.67
C SER A 578 -9.97 17.02 12.63
N GLU A 579 -8.98 17.79 13.08
CA GLU A 579 -8.07 17.39 14.15
C GLU A 579 -8.73 17.53 15.54
N GLU A 580 -9.90 18.15 15.59
CA GLU A 580 -10.69 18.30 16.81
C GLU A 580 -11.13 16.94 17.31
N ASP A 581 -10.98 16.69 18.60
CA ASP A 581 -11.48 15.48 19.23
C ASP A 581 -13.02 15.49 19.16
N LEU A 582 -13.60 14.43 18.60
CA LEU A 582 -15.03 14.19 18.62
C LEU A 582 -15.42 13.57 19.97
N ASP A 583 -15.10 14.27 21.08
CA ASP A 583 -15.41 13.78 22.43
C ASP A 583 -16.92 13.63 22.64
N GLU A 584 -17.69 14.59 22.16
CA GLU A 584 -19.14 14.56 22.23
C GLU A 584 -19.75 15.04 20.91
N PHE A 585 -20.50 14.17 20.26
CA PHE A 585 -21.24 14.48 19.04
C PHE A 585 -22.73 14.52 19.32
N ASP A 586 -23.32 15.71 19.34
CA ASP A 586 -24.75 15.90 19.48
C ASP A 586 -25.40 16.02 18.09
N PHE A 587 -26.01 14.91 17.64
CA PHE A 587 -26.66 14.84 16.33
C PHE A 587 -27.83 15.80 16.21
N LYS A 588 -28.56 16.06 17.30
CA LYS A 588 -29.75 16.94 17.31
C LYS A 588 -29.44 18.38 16.91
N LYS A 589 -28.16 18.81 17.09
CA LYS A 589 -27.69 20.11 16.61
C LYS A 589 -27.67 20.25 15.09
N TYR A 590 -27.64 19.12 14.37
CA TYR A 590 -27.45 19.12 12.92
C TYR A 590 -28.72 18.67 12.16
N SER A 591 -29.49 17.72 12.68
CA SER A 591 -30.70 17.22 12.05
C SER A 591 -31.53 16.38 13.02
N SER A 592 -32.82 16.24 12.71
CA SER A 592 -33.77 15.30 13.37
C SER A 592 -34.21 14.17 12.43
N SER A 593 -33.56 14.04 11.24
CA SER A 593 -33.97 13.06 10.22
C SER A 593 -33.17 11.75 10.40
N GLU A 594 -33.88 10.62 10.29
CA GLU A 594 -33.26 9.29 10.32
C GLU A 594 -32.27 9.09 9.16
N GLU A 595 -32.59 9.59 7.96
CA GLU A 595 -31.74 9.53 6.80
C GLU A 595 -30.42 10.30 7.02
N ALA A 596 -30.51 11.47 7.69
CA ALA A 596 -29.30 12.23 8.05
C ALA A 596 -28.46 11.48 9.09
N LEU A 597 -29.08 10.81 10.07
CA LEU A 597 -28.39 9.99 11.05
C LEU A 597 -27.62 8.85 10.38
N LEU A 598 -28.26 8.11 9.47
CA LEU A 598 -27.61 7.04 8.71
C LEU A 598 -26.41 7.57 7.92
N ARG A 599 -26.51 8.77 7.35
CA ARG A 599 -25.41 9.41 6.62
C ARG A 599 -24.25 9.80 7.54
N MET A 600 -24.55 10.20 8.76
CA MET A 600 -23.57 10.61 9.75
C MET A 600 -23.09 9.46 10.66
N MET A 601 -23.54 8.23 10.42
CA MET A 601 -23.08 7.04 11.18
C MET A 601 -21.54 6.91 11.28
N PRO A 602 -20.74 7.24 10.26
CA PRO A 602 -19.29 7.25 10.41
C PRO A 602 -18.79 8.24 11.46
N VAL A 603 -19.46 9.40 11.62
CA VAL A 603 -19.15 10.41 12.66
C VAL A 603 -19.59 9.89 14.03
N VAL A 604 -20.79 9.32 14.12
CA VAL A 604 -21.32 8.71 15.35
C VAL A 604 -20.36 7.61 15.84
N LYS A 605 -19.93 6.73 14.95
CA LYS A 605 -18.95 5.69 15.26
C LYS A 605 -17.57 6.24 15.62
N ALA A 606 -17.22 7.43 15.16
CA ALA A 606 -15.99 8.13 15.43
C ALA A 606 -16.04 9.01 16.70
N SER A 607 -17.17 9.16 17.38
CA SER A 607 -17.30 10.00 18.58
C SER A 607 -17.18 9.18 19.87
N ASN A 608 -16.60 9.76 20.91
CA ASN A 608 -16.52 9.11 22.23
C ASN A 608 -17.92 9.00 22.87
N LYS A 609 -18.77 9.99 22.64
CA LYS A 609 -20.15 10.06 23.10
C LYS A 609 -21.02 10.65 22.01
N ALA A 610 -22.08 9.94 21.60
CA ALA A 610 -23.07 10.45 20.66
C ALA A 610 -24.44 10.59 21.38
N LEU A 611 -25.11 11.75 21.19
CA LEU A 611 -26.39 12.13 21.80
C LEU A 611 -27.48 12.28 20.73
#